data_e22b6d2ed0283820e5d301a24b3cb184
#
_entry.id   e22b6d2ed0283820e5d301a24b3cb184
#
_cell.length_a   1.000
_cell.length_b   1.000
_cell.length_c   1.000
_cell.angle_alpha   90.00
_cell.angle_beta   90.00
_cell.angle_gamma   90.00
#
_symmetry.space_group_name_H-M   'P 1'
#
loop_
_entity.id
_entity.type
_entity.pdbx_description
1 polymer ?
#
loop_
_entity_poly.entity_id
_entity_poly.type
_entity_poly.pdbx_seq_one_letter_code
_entity_poly.pdbx_strand_id
1 'polypeptide(L)'
;MAGFVLSDASPLIALARVEGLVWLHTLFGKVWMPEEVRREVLPGRGFAEEQAIHAALSADWLAVHAPTPEEPPLPVLDEGEAACIRVALAQATPALLLMDERAGRAVAAEQGLRVAGTAAVIGMAKARGLVTSARDVFARLHASDFRISPVVIETVLLRVGE
;
A
#
# COMPACT_ATOMS: atom_id res chain seq x y z
N MET A 1 -0.70 -0.06 -17.42
CA MET A 1 -1.64 -0.27 -16.29
C MET A 1 -1.32 -1.57 -15.59
N ALA A 2 -1.26 -1.57 -14.29
CA ALA A 2 -1.07 -2.81 -13.54
C ALA A 2 -2.34 -3.67 -13.66
N GLY A 3 -2.17 -4.96 -13.95
CA GLY A 3 -3.32 -5.86 -14.08
C GLY A 3 -4.01 -6.16 -12.76
N PHE A 4 -3.25 -6.18 -11.67
CA PHE A 4 -3.75 -6.49 -10.33
C PHE A 4 -2.93 -5.70 -9.30
N VAL A 5 -3.58 -4.92 -8.47
CA VAL A 5 -2.91 -4.14 -7.42
C VAL A 5 -3.38 -4.64 -6.07
N LEU A 6 -2.42 -4.97 -5.21
CA LEU A 6 -2.67 -5.57 -3.91
C LEU A 6 -1.88 -4.81 -2.85
N SER A 7 -2.51 -4.47 -1.74
CA SER A 7 -1.86 -3.68 -0.70
C SER A 7 -1.74 -4.43 0.62
N ASP A 8 -0.57 -4.28 1.24
CA ASP A 8 -0.36 -4.60 2.65
C ASP A 8 -0.97 -3.51 3.54
N ALA A 9 -0.95 -3.73 4.84
CA ALA A 9 -1.59 -2.82 5.81
C ALA A 9 -0.94 -1.45 5.88
N SER A 10 0.38 -1.37 5.91
CA SER A 10 1.10 -0.10 6.12
C SER A 10 0.77 0.97 5.09
N PRO A 11 0.75 0.70 3.78
CA PRO A 11 0.39 1.74 2.82
C PRO A 11 -1.05 2.23 2.97
N LEU A 12 -1.98 1.35 3.30
CA LEU A 12 -3.38 1.73 3.51
C LEU A 12 -3.52 2.66 4.72
N ILE A 13 -2.88 2.30 5.83
CA ILE A 13 -2.91 3.10 7.06
C ILE A 13 -2.21 4.45 6.84
N ALA A 14 -1.03 4.44 6.25
CA ALA A 14 -0.25 5.65 6.01
C ALA A 14 -1.01 6.65 5.15
N LEU A 15 -1.56 6.20 4.02
CA LEU A 15 -2.30 7.06 3.12
C LEU A 15 -3.60 7.56 3.75
N ALA A 16 -4.29 6.73 4.53
CA ALA A 16 -5.48 7.17 5.26
C ALA A 16 -5.17 8.29 6.24
N ARG A 17 -4.00 8.25 6.90
CA ARG A 17 -3.58 9.28 7.85
C ARG A 17 -3.36 10.65 7.23
N VAL A 18 -3.03 10.71 5.96
CA VAL A 18 -2.81 11.98 5.22
C VAL A 18 -3.94 12.28 4.25
N GLU A 19 -5.09 11.65 4.44
CA GLU A 19 -6.28 11.83 3.59
C GLU A 19 -6.02 11.50 2.11
N GLY A 20 -5.06 10.61 1.88
CA GLY A 20 -4.60 10.24 0.54
C GLY A 20 -5.01 8.85 0.09
N LEU A 21 -5.85 8.15 0.85
CA LEU A 21 -6.25 6.80 0.45
C LEU A 21 -6.90 6.77 -0.93
N VAL A 22 -7.70 7.79 -1.25
CA VAL A 22 -8.39 7.92 -2.53
C VAL A 22 -7.43 8.06 -3.72
N TRP A 23 -6.18 8.45 -3.51
CA TRP A 23 -5.19 8.49 -4.59
C TRP A 23 -4.99 7.11 -5.21
N LEU A 24 -5.11 6.06 -4.41
CA LEU A 24 -5.01 4.68 -4.91
C LEU A 24 -6.08 4.39 -5.96
N HIS A 25 -7.29 4.87 -5.73
CA HIS A 25 -8.38 4.73 -6.69
C HIS A 25 -8.06 5.46 -8.00
N THR A 26 -7.60 6.69 -7.92
CA THR A 26 -7.25 7.49 -9.08
C THR A 26 -6.07 6.90 -9.86
N LEU A 27 -5.06 6.42 -9.13
CA LEU A 27 -3.83 5.88 -9.76
C LEU A 27 -4.03 4.48 -10.36
N PHE A 28 -4.80 3.63 -9.70
CA PHE A 28 -4.84 2.20 -10.02
C PHE A 28 -6.24 1.66 -10.35
N GLY A 29 -7.29 2.42 -10.09
CA GLY A 29 -8.66 1.95 -10.26
C GLY A 29 -9.09 1.08 -9.10
N LYS A 30 -8.94 -0.22 -9.21
CA LYS A 30 -9.27 -1.17 -8.14
C LYS A 30 -8.01 -1.63 -7.41
N VAL A 31 -8.11 -1.69 -6.09
CA VAL A 31 -7.05 -2.18 -5.21
C VAL A 31 -7.62 -3.28 -4.34
N TRP A 32 -6.85 -4.33 -4.16
CA TRP A 32 -7.23 -5.49 -3.37
C TRP A 32 -6.40 -5.58 -2.09
N MET A 33 -6.92 -6.27 -1.09
CA MET A 33 -6.18 -6.66 0.11
C MET A 33 -6.60 -8.07 0.52
N PRO A 34 -5.69 -8.88 1.07
CA PRO A 34 -6.08 -10.16 1.64
C PRO A 34 -6.94 -9.96 2.90
N GLU A 35 -7.65 -11.01 3.31
CA GLU A 35 -8.45 -10.98 4.54
C GLU A 35 -7.58 -10.70 5.77
N GLU A 36 -6.36 -11.21 5.79
CA GLU A 36 -5.39 -10.97 6.87
C GLU A 36 -5.08 -9.48 7.04
N VAL A 37 -4.91 -8.77 5.91
CA VAL A 37 -4.69 -7.32 5.91
C VAL A 37 -5.96 -6.58 6.36
N ARG A 38 -7.13 -7.00 5.89
CA ARG A 38 -8.39 -6.39 6.31
C ARG A 38 -8.55 -6.42 7.83
N ARG A 39 -8.24 -7.55 8.45
CA ARG A 39 -8.30 -7.68 9.92
C ARG A 39 -7.34 -6.73 10.61
N GLU A 40 -6.16 -6.52 10.06
CA GLU A 40 -5.15 -5.62 10.62
C GLU A 40 -5.55 -4.15 10.50
N VAL A 41 -6.10 -3.74 9.35
CA VAL A 41 -6.47 -2.33 9.12
C VAL A 41 -7.82 -1.94 9.71
N LEU A 42 -8.65 -2.92 10.06
CA LEU A 42 -9.97 -2.71 10.66
C LEU A 42 -10.10 -3.45 12.00
N PRO A 43 -9.29 -3.07 13.01
CA PRO A 43 -9.33 -3.74 14.31
C PRO A 43 -10.60 -3.43 15.13
N GLY A 44 -11.45 -2.52 14.66
CA GLY A 44 -12.68 -2.17 15.35
C GLY A 44 -12.48 -1.27 16.58
N ARG A 45 -11.44 -0.43 16.55
CA ARG A 45 -11.10 0.48 17.67
C ARG A 45 -11.53 1.92 17.42
N GLY A 46 -12.20 2.20 16.31
CA GLY A 46 -12.70 3.53 15.98
C GLY A 46 -11.64 4.53 15.54
N PHE A 47 -10.49 4.07 15.07
CA PHE A 47 -9.48 4.96 14.52
C PHE A 47 -10.01 5.67 13.26
N ALA A 48 -9.52 6.90 13.03
CA ALA A 48 -9.91 7.68 11.86
C ALA A 48 -9.59 6.95 10.54
N GLU A 49 -8.48 6.21 10.49
CA GLU A 49 -8.09 5.41 9.32
C GLU A 49 -9.12 4.35 8.98
N GLU A 50 -9.78 3.77 9.99
CA GLU A 50 -10.81 2.75 9.77
C GLU A 50 -12.00 3.31 9.00
N GLN A 51 -12.39 4.56 9.27
CA GLN A 51 -13.49 5.21 8.55
C GLN A 51 -13.16 5.37 7.06
N ALA A 52 -11.94 5.81 6.75
CA ALA A 52 -11.49 5.96 5.37
C ALA A 52 -11.47 4.62 4.63
N ILE A 53 -11.02 3.57 5.30
CA ILE A 53 -10.97 2.21 4.74
C ILE A 53 -12.38 1.67 4.52
N HIS A 54 -13.30 1.85 5.47
CA HIS A 54 -14.70 1.47 5.31
C HIS A 54 -15.34 2.20 4.12
N ALA A 55 -15.06 3.49 3.95
CA ALA A 55 -15.59 4.26 2.83
C ALA A 55 -15.08 3.71 1.49
N ALA A 56 -13.81 3.34 1.41
CA ALA A 56 -13.20 2.75 0.22
C ALA A 56 -13.82 1.39 -0.12
N LEU A 57 -14.06 0.56 0.89
CA LEU A 57 -14.74 -0.73 0.72
C LEU A 57 -16.18 -0.54 0.25
N SER A 58 -16.90 0.41 0.83
CA SER A 58 -18.28 0.71 0.45
C SER A 58 -18.37 1.25 -0.98
N ALA A 59 -17.37 1.99 -1.42
CA ALA A 59 -17.27 2.48 -2.79
C ALA A 59 -16.79 1.42 -3.79
N ASP A 60 -16.42 0.24 -3.30
CA ASP A 60 -16.04 -0.94 -4.08
C ASP A 60 -14.76 -0.79 -4.94
N TRP A 61 -13.97 0.26 -4.72
CA TRP A 61 -12.66 0.34 -5.37
C TRP A 61 -11.55 -0.33 -4.54
N LEU A 62 -11.78 -0.51 -3.24
CA LEU A 62 -10.97 -1.36 -2.38
C LEU A 62 -11.78 -2.61 -2.05
N ALA A 63 -11.20 -3.78 -2.22
CA ALA A 63 -11.90 -5.04 -2.03
C ALA A 63 -11.02 -6.08 -1.36
N VAL A 64 -11.66 -7.05 -0.71
CA VAL A 64 -10.96 -8.18 -0.08
C VAL A 64 -10.83 -9.30 -1.08
N HIS A 65 -9.62 -9.87 -1.17
CA HIS A 65 -9.34 -11.07 -1.94
C HIS A 65 -9.22 -12.26 -0.98
N ALA A 66 -10.09 -13.23 -1.13
CA ALA A 66 -10.13 -14.43 -0.30
C ALA A 66 -10.58 -15.64 -1.14
N PRO A 67 -10.17 -16.88 -0.77
CA PRO A 67 -9.23 -17.18 0.30
C PRO A 67 -7.78 -16.90 -0.07
N THR A 68 -6.90 -16.80 0.93
CA THR A 68 -5.46 -16.67 0.72
C THR A 68 -4.86 -18.06 0.47
N PRO A 69 -4.06 -18.25 -0.58
CA PRO A 69 -3.33 -19.51 -0.78
C PRO A 69 -2.38 -19.82 0.38
N GLU A 70 -2.18 -21.12 0.63
CA GLU A 70 -1.29 -21.57 1.71
C GLU A 70 0.18 -21.62 1.32
N GLU A 71 0.45 -21.70 0.01
CA GLU A 71 1.80 -21.80 -0.52
C GLU A 71 2.23 -20.54 -1.28
N PRO A 72 3.51 -20.21 -1.33
CA PRO A 72 4.63 -20.89 -0.66
C PRO A 72 4.70 -20.56 0.84
N PRO A 73 5.43 -21.38 1.66
CA PRO A 73 5.68 -21.02 3.05
C PRO A 73 6.62 -19.81 3.11
N LEU A 74 6.30 -18.83 3.95
CA LEU A 74 7.07 -17.61 4.10
C LEU A 74 7.24 -17.30 5.60
N PRO A 75 8.01 -18.14 6.33
CA PRO A 75 8.04 -18.12 7.78
C PRO A 75 8.72 -16.89 8.40
N VAL A 76 9.50 -16.15 7.62
CA VAL A 76 10.18 -14.93 8.11
C VAL A 76 9.31 -13.69 8.03
N LEU A 77 8.15 -13.76 7.38
CA LEU A 77 7.24 -12.65 7.20
C LEU A 77 6.07 -12.73 8.17
N ASP A 78 5.47 -11.58 8.47
CA ASP A 78 4.22 -11.57 9.20
C ASP A 78 3.06 -12.11 8.32
N GLU A 79 1.93 -12.32 8.95
CA GLU A 79 0.77 -12.92 8.30
C GLU A 79 0.26 -12.09 7.11
N GLY A 80 0.20 -10.77 7.27
CA GLY A 80 -0.28 -9.86 6.21
C GLY A 80 0.66 -9.80 5.02
N GLU A 81 1.97 -9.67 5.27
CA GLU A 81 2.98 -9.66 4.22
C GLU A 81 2.99 -10.97 3.43
N ALA A 82 2.97 -12.10 4.15
CA ALA A 82 2.94 -13.43 3.52
C ALA A 82 1.68 -13.61 2.68
N ALA A 83 0.53 -13.20 3.19
CA ALA A 83 -0.74 -13.28 2.47
C ALA A 83 -0.70 -12.47 1.17
N CYS A 84 -0.17 -11.25 1.21
CA CYS A 84 -0.03 -10.42 0.02
C CYS A 84 0.81 -11.10 -1.05
N ILE A 85 1.95 -11.65 -0.68
CA ILE A 85 2.84 -12.33 -1.64
C ILE A 85 2.16 -13.56 -2.23
N ARG A 86 1.52 -14.38 -1.40
CA ARG A 86 0.82 -15.60 -1.86
C ARG A 86 -0.32 -15.28 -2.83
N VAL A 87 -1.13 -14.26 -2.52
CA VAL A 87 -2.22 -13.84 -3.41
C VAL A 87 -1.66 -13.32 -4.73
N ALA A 88 -0.61 -12.50 -4.67
CA ALA A 88 0.02 -11.96 -5.88
C ALA A 88 0.57 -13.04 -6.80
N LEU A 89 1.25 -14.06 -6.22
CA LEU A 89 1.82 -15.16 -6.98
C LEU A 89 0.75 -16.02 -7.64
N ALA A 90 -0.45 -16.08 -7.08
CA ALA A 90 -1.55 -16.89 -7.61
C ALA A 90 -2.29 -16.20 -8.77
N GLN A 91 -1.98 -14.96 -9.08
CA GLN A 91 -2.67 -14.23 -10.15
C GLN A 91 -2.14 -14.63 -11.52
N ALA A 92 -3.05 -14.74 -12.51
CA ALA A 92 -2.69 -15.00 -13.89
C ALA A 92 -2.07 -13.78 -14.59
N THR A 93 -2.36 -12.58 -14.11
CA THR A 93 -1.81 -11.33 -14.65
C THR A 93 -0.73 -10.78 -13.72
N PRO A 94 0.21 -9.96 -14.23
CA PRO A 94 1.21 -9.33 -13.39
C PRO A 94 0.57 -8.51 -12.28
N ALA A 95 1.09 -8.65 -11.06
CA ALA A 95 0.61 -7.95 -9.88
C ALA A 95 1.58 -6.86 -9.45
N LEU A 96 1.05 -5.77 -8.90
CA LEU A 96 1.80 -4.76 -8.19
C LEU A 96 1.46 -4.87 -6.71
N LEU A 97 2.47 -5.06 -5.87
CA LEU A 97 2.35 -5.08 -4.42
C LEU A 97 2.66 -3.72 -3.84
N LEU A 98 1.77 -3.20 -3.02
CA LEU A 98 2.05 -2.02 -2.20
C LEU A 98 2.49 -2.50 -0.82
N MET A 99 3.75 -2.26 -0.47
CA MET A 99 4.36 -2.83 0.73
C MET A 99 5.55 -1.97 1.17
N ASP A 100 5.62 -1.66 2.45
CA ASP A 100 6.67 -0.78 3.00
C ASP A 100 7.80 -1.54 3.69
N GLU A 101 7.51 -2.65 4.36
CA GLU A 101 8.48 -3.37 5.16
C GLU A 101 9.60 -3.96 4.29
N ARG A 102 10.84 -3.72 4.74
CA ARG A 102 12.02 -4.11 3.98
C ARG A 102 12.09 -5.63 3.73
N ALA A 103 11.81 -6.42 4.74
CA ALA A 103 11.86 -7.89 4.62
C ALA A 103 10.83 -8.39 3.62
N GLY A 104 9.59 -7.90 3.70
CA GLY A 104 8.54 -8.28 2.76
C GLY A 104 8.86 -7.87 1.33
N ARG A 105 9.38 -6.66 1.14
CA ARG A 105 9.79 -6.16 -0.19
C ARG A 105 10.89 -7.01 -0.79
N ALA A 106 11.87 -7.43 0.01
CA ALA A 106 12.97 -8.27 -0.44
C ALA A 106 12.46 -9.64 -0.90
N VAL A 107 11.61 -10.28 -0.12
CA VAL A 107 11.03 -11.57 -0.48
C VAL A 107 10.16 -11.46 -1.73
N ALA A 108 9.33 -10.43 -1.83
CA ALA A 108 8.51 -10.18 -3.01
C ALA A 108 9.37 -10.03 -4.27
N ALA A 109 10.46 -9.28 -4.19
CA ALA A 109 11.39 -9.10 -5.31
C ALA A 109 12.06 -10.42 -5.72
N GLU A 110 12.46 -11.24 -4.74
CA GLU A 110 13.02 -12.58 -5.00
C GLU A 110 12.03 -13.47 -5.74
N GLN A 111 10.74 -13.29 -5.48
CA GLN A 111 9.66 -14.03 -6.16
C GLN A 111 9.29 -13.43 -7.51
N GLY A 112 9.99 -12.39 -7.95
CA GLY A 112 9.74 -11.74 -9.24
C GLY A 112 8.55 -10.79 -9.24
N LEU A 113 8.05 -10.37 -8.09
CA LEU A 113 6.93 -9.46 -7.97
C LEU A 113 7.38 -8.00 -8.02
N ARG A 114 6.55 -7.14 -8.59
CA ARG A 114 6.76 -5.69 -8.57
C ARG A 114 6.25 -5.13 -7.24
N VAL A 115 7.03 -4.24 -6.64
CA VAL A 115 6.72 -3.67 -5.33
C VAL A 115 6.86 -2.16 -5.36
N ALA A 116 5.94 -1.45 -4.73
CA ALA A 116 6.03 -0.02 -4.48
C ALA A 116 5.67 0.26 -3.02
N GLY A 117 6.33 1.22 -2.40
CA GLY A 117 6.03 1.64 -1.04
C GLY A 117 5.13 2.89 -1.00
N THR A 118 4.76 3.30 0.19
CA THR A 118 3.98 4.52 0.42
C THR A 118 4.66 5.74 -0.22
N ALA A 119 5.98 5.87 -0.09
CA ALA A 119 6.72 6.99 -0.66
C ALA A 119 6.56 7.07 -2.18
N ALA A 120 6.62 5.93 -2.87
CA ALA A 120 6.42 5.89 -4.32
C ALA A 120 5.00 6.31 -4.71
N VAL A 121 4.01 5.90 -3.94
CA VAL A 121 2.61 6.30 -4.19
C VAL A 121 2.44 7.82 -4.03
N ILE A 122 3.05 8.41 -3.00
CA ILE A 122 3.04 9.88 -2.82
C ILE A 122 3.67 10.57 -4.03
N GLY A 123 4.80 10.04 -4.51
CA GLY A 123 5.45 10.55 -5.72
C GLY A 123 4.56 10.48 -6.95
N MET A 124 3.87 9.36 -7.16
CA MET A 124 2.91 9.19 -8.24
C MET A 124 1.74 10.17 -8.14
N ALA A 125 1.24 10.39 -6.94
CA ALA A 125 0.16 11.35 -6.69
C ALA A 125 0.59 12.77 -7.06
N LYS A 126 1.80 13.17 -6.70
CA LYS A 126 2.38 14.46 -7.10
C LYS A 126 2.52 14.56 -8.61
N ALA A 127 3.08 13.55 -9.25
CA ALA A 127 3.30 13.52 -10.70
C ALA A 127 1.97 13.61 -11.48
N ARG A 128 0.89 13.08 -10.91
CA ARG A 128 -0.46 13.12 -11.51
C ARG A 128 -1.24 14.38 -11.14
N GLY A 129 -0.64 15.30 -10.38
CA GLY A 129 -1.30 16.53 -9.96
C GLY A 129 -2.36 16.37 -8.88
N LEU A 130 -2.36 15.23 -8.17
CA LEU A 130 -3.33 14.97 -7.09
C LEU A 130 -2.96 15.70 -5.81
N VAL A 131 -1.68 16.06 -5.65
CA VAL A 131 -1.19 16.87 -4.53
C VAL A 131 -0.32 17.99 -5.05
N THR A 132 -0.31 19.12 -4.36
CA THR A 132 0.49 20.29 -4.74
C THR A 132 1.93 20.16 -4.27
N SER A 133 2.16 19.51 -3.12
CA SER A 133 3.49 19.33 -2.55
C SER A 133 3.63 17.95 -1.93
N ALA A 134 4.52 17.14 -2.49
CA ALA A 134 4.89 15.86 -1.90
C ALA A 134 5.62 16.07 -0.57
N ARG A 135 6.44 17.11 -0.47
CA ARG A 135 7.15 17.48 0.76
C ARG A 135 6.19 17.68 1.92
N ASP A 136 5.10 18.41 1.69
CA ASP A 136 4.09 18.65 2.72
C ASP A 136 3.39 17.36 3.14
N VAL A 137 3.12 16.46 2.19
CA VAL A 137 2.53 15.15 2.48
C VAL A 137 3.45 14.33 3.38
N PHE A 138 4.74 14.27 3.05
CA PHE A 138 5.72 13.57 3.90
C PHE A 138 5.80 14.17 5.30
N ALA A 139 5.75 15.49 5.42
CA ALA A 139 5.77 16.15 6.73
C ALA A 139 4.54 15.78 7.57
N ARG A 140 3.35 15.78 6.97
CA ARG A 140 2.12 15.35 7.65
C ARG A 140 2.17 13.89 8.05
N LEU A 141 2.75 13.06 7.21
CA LEU A 141 2.90 11.64 7.49
C LEU A 141 3.79 11.40 8.70
N HIS A 142 4.93 12.09 8.76
CA HIS A 142 5.83 12.04 9.92
C HIS A 142 5.15 12.55 11.20
N ALA A 143 4.34 13.59 11.09
CA ALA A 143 3.58 14.11 12.23
C ALA A 143 2.55 13.10 12.75
N SER A 144 2.16 12.14 11.94
CA SER A 144 1.24 11.05 12.31
C SER A 144 1.96 9.80 12.82
N ASP A 145 3.25 9.91 13.13
CA ASP A 145 4.11 8.81 13.59
C ASP A 145 4.39 7.71 12.56
N PHE A 146 4.22 8.01 11.29
CA PHE A 146 4.61 7.09 10.23
C PHE A 146 5.96 7.56 9.66
N ARG A 147 7.00 6.75 9.80
CA ARG A 147 8.37 7.13 9.43
C ARG A 147 8.76 6.58 8.07
N ILE A 148 9.33 7.46 7.24
CA ILE A 148 9.96 7.09 5.99
C ILE A 148 11.40 7.60 6.04
N SER A 149 12.35 6.81 5.53
CA SER A 149 13.75 7.18 5.48
C SER A 149 13.96 8.52 4.77
N PRO A 150 14.79 9.43 5.31
CA PRO A 150 15.10 10.70 4.63
C PRO A 150 15.66 10.51 3.22
N VAL A 151 16.46 9.48 3.00
CA VAL A 151 17.02 9.17 1.68
C VAL A 151 15.92 8.84 0.67
N VAL A 152 14.93 8.06 1.10
CA VAL A 152 13.78 7.71 0.25
C VAL A 152 12.95 8.95 -0.07
N ILE A 153 12.68 9.79 0.93
CA ILE A 153 11.96 11.04 0.73
C ILE A 153 12.67 11.94 -0.29
N GLU A 154 13.98 12.16 -0.11
CA GLU A 154 14.77 12.98 -1.05
C GLU A 154 14.73 12.43 -2.46
N THR A 155 14.86 11.10 -2.61
CA THR A 155 14.80 10.45 -3.92
C THR A 155 13.47 10.74 -4.61
N VAL A 156 12.37 10.62 -3.89
CA VAL A 156 11.03 10.92 -4.44
C VAL A 156 10.90 12.40 -4.79
N LEU A 157 11.31 13.30 -3.87
CA LEU A 157 11.21 14.74 -4.11
C LEU A 157 11.98 15.17 -5.35
N LEU A 158 13.18 14.66 -5.54
CA LEU A 158 13.97 14.95 -6.74
C LEU A 158 13.26 14.51 -8.02
N ARG A 159 12.65 13.33 -8.00
CA ARG A 159 11.93 12.79 -9.17
C ARG A 159 10.70 13.61 -9.55
N VAL A 160 10.06 14.24 -8.58
CA VAL A 160 8.84 15.02 -8.82
C VAL A 160 9.09 16.53 -8.90
N GLY A 161 10.35 16.95 -8.89
CA GLY A 161 10.73 18.34 -9.06
C GLY A 161 10.62 19.18 -7.81
N GLU A 162 10.73 18.57 -6.65
CA GLU A 162 10.81 19.23 -5.35
C GLU A 162 12.17 18.95 -4.70
#